data_253cfda787aed2be1b2a1b27d88553d3
#
_entry.id   253cfda787aed2be1b2a1b27d88553d3
#
_cell.length_a   1.000
_cell.length_b   1.000
_cell.length_c   1.000
_cell.angle_alpha   90.00
_cell.angle_beta   90.00
_cell.angle_gamma   90.00
#
_symmetry.space_group_name_H-M   'P 1'
#
loop_
_entity.id
_entity.type
_entity.pdbx_description
1 polymer ?
#
loop_
_entity_poly.entity_id
_entity_poly.type
_entity_poly.pdbx_seq_one_letter_code
_entity_poly.pdbx_strand_id
1 'polypeptide(L)'
;EHSSITYGVIEEINHVTDALSHFTSYISSDFGDTGANIGNMNRLGMNYVKARVICNTENIYTPVLDSRQVSLCDENDVRTALGLTENEVKNPLVCGYLEMYKGENAIKVKVILNSHFLIGPDGAHINVSGISGLAAKTSYSMFLLNAVQQKFRLDSEETAAFVLFNVKGRDLMAIDEPNIEISDKDKKIYYELGLEVEPLHNVRYYYLYG
;
A
#
# COMPACT_ATOMS: atom_id res chain seq x y z
N GLU A 1 -25.19 23.62 7.14
CA GLU A 1 -23.71 23.57 7.14
C GLU A 1 -23.30 22.35 6.34
N HIS A 2 -22.62 22.57 5.25
CA HIS A 2 -21.99 21.46 4.51
C HIS A 2 -20.73 21.06 5.28
N SER A 3 -20.69 19.82 5.78
CA SER A 3 -19.50 19.25 6.37
C SER A 3 -18.78 18.41 5.31
N SER A 4 -17.51 18.67 5.07
CA SER A 4 -16.67 17.86 4.20
C SER A 4 -15.50 17.28 4.98
N ILE A 5 -14.99 16.16 4.51
CA ILE A 5 -13.81 15.52 5.06
C ILE A 5 -12.66 15.66 4.06
N THR A 6 -11.53 16.15 4.54
CA THR A 6 -10.29 16.24 3.76
C THR A 6 -9.33 15.16 4.20
N TYR A 7 -8.91 14.33 3.28
CA TYR A 7 -7.92 13.28 3.52
C TYR A 7 -6.53 13.71 3.05
N GLY A 8 -5.52 13.44 3.87
CA GLY A 8 -4.15 13.78 3.55
C GLY A 8 -3.14 12.73 4.01
N VAL A 9 -2.00 12.71 3.35
CA VAL A 9 -0.84 11.92 3.77
C VAL A 9 0.14 12.80 4.50
N ILE A 10 0.56 12.37 5.69
CA ILE A 10 1.60 13.04 6.47
C ILE A 10 2.93 12.88 5.73
N GLU A 11 3.55 14.00 5.37
CA GLU A 11 4.86 14.05 4.74
C GLU A 11 5.97 14.34 5.75
N GLU A 12 5.69 15.20 6.72
CA GLU A 12 6.68 15.64 7.71
C GLU A 12 6.03 15.82 9.09
N ILE A 13 6.73 15.42 10.13
CA ILE A 13 6.40 15.73 11.52
C ILE A 13 7.56 16.52 12.08
N ASN A 14 7.31 17.74 12.54
CA ASN A 14 8.31 18.66 13.01
C ASN A 14 8.01 19.08 14.45
N HIS A 15 9.08 19.21 15.22
CA HIS A 15 9.03 19.79 16.55
C HIS A 15 9.71 21.15 16.53
N VAL A 16 9.00 22.17 16.96
CA VAL A 16 9.55 23.54 17.10
C VAL A 16 9.54 23.93 18.55
N THR A 17 10.65 24.45 19.02
CA THR A 17 10.78 25.01 20.36
C THR A 17 11.07 26.52 20.25
N ASP A 18 10.84 27.23 21.33
CA ASP A 18 11.20 28.65 21.48
C ASP A 18 12.71 28.90 21.54
N ALA A 19 13.53 27.84 21.54
CA ALA A 19 14.97 27.95 21.49
C ALA A 19 15.45 28.46 20.12
N LEU A 20 16.01 29.66 20.09
CA LEU A 20 16.47 30.33 18.87
C LEU A 20 17.59 29.56 18.12
N SER A 21 18.45 28.83 18.83
CA SER A 21 19.46 27.91 18.26
C SER A 21 20.08 27.04 19.34
N HIS A 22 20.73 25.93 18.96
CA HIS A 22 21.52 25.13 19.91
C HIS A 22 22.61 25.95 20.58
N PHE A 23 23.21 26.91 19.86
CA PHE A 23 24.22 27.79 20.37
C PHE A 23 23.67 28.78 21.41
N THR A 24 22.54 29.40 21.14
CA THR A 24 21.84 30.26 22.10
C THR A 24 21.41 29.52 23.35
N SER A 25 20.95 28.26 23.18
CA SER A 25 20.63 27.38 24.29
C SER A 25 21.86 27.04 25.17
N TYR A 26 23.00 26.81 24.52
CA TYR A 26 24.27 26.57 25.21
C TYR A 26 24.76 27.80 25.99
N ILE A 27 24.69 28.98 25.42
CA ILE A 27 25.05 30.24 26.09
C ILE A 27 24.09 30.51 27.27
N SER A 28 22.79 30.32 27.07
CA SER A 28 21.77 30.56 28.11
C SER A 28 21.81 29.54 29.27
N SER A 29 22.48 28.39 29.08
CA SER A 29 22.79 27.40 30.09
C SER A 29 24.17 27.59 30.74
N ASP A 30 24.66 28.81 30.75
CA ASP A 30 25.95 29.20 31.33
C ASP A 30 27.12 28.33 30.81
N PHE A 31 27.20 28.27 29.48
CA PHE A 31 28.20 27.50 28.72
C PHE A 31 28.27 26.01 29.08
N GLY A 32 27.14 25.44 29.49
CA GLY A 32 27.02 24.02 29.83
C GLY A 32 27.48 23.67 31.23
N ASP A 33 27.51 24.64 32.13
CA ASP A 33 27.78 24.36 33.55
C ASP A 33 26.72 23.44 34.15
N THR A 34 27.11 22.21 34.45
CA THR A 34 26.23 21.18 35.05
C THR A 34 25.89 21.45 36.51
N GLY A 35 26.57 22.41 37.15
CA GLY A 35 26.28 22.85 38.53
C GLY A 35 25.21 23.94 38.61
N ALA A 36 24.90 24.61 37.52
CA ALA A 36 23.82 25.57 37.47
C ALA A 36 22.46 24.84 37.63
N ASN A 37 21.71 25.21 38.65
CA ASN A 37 20.32 24.76 38.83
C ASN A 37 19.51 25.28 37.61
N ILE A 38 19.44 24.48 36.58
CA ILE A 38 18.52 24.69 35.48
C ILE A 38 17.13 24.47 36.06
N GLY A 39 16.55 25.52 36.62
CA GLY A 39 15.14 25.49 37.00
C GLY A 39 14.38 24.88 35.86
N ASN A 40 13.44 24.00 36.13
CA ASN A 40 12.55 23.37 35.19
C ASN A 40 11.79 24.45 34.40
N MET A 41 12.49 25.14 33.50
CA MET A 41 11.82 25.94 32.46
C MET A 41 11.18 24.95 31.53
N ASN A 42 9.87 24.72 31.71
CA ASN A 42 9.05 24.07 30.70
C ASN A 42 9.17 24.89 29.43
N ARG A 43 10.07 24.49 28.54
CA ARG A 43 10.21 25.12 27.24
C ARG A 43 8.91 24.89 26.47
N LEU A 44 8.33 25.95 25.99
CA LEU A 44 7.19 25.86 25.10
C LEU A 44 7.68 25.21 23.79
N GLY A 45 7.09 24.08 23.46
CA GLY A 45 7.34 23.38 22.23
C GLY A 45 6.03 23.05 21.54
N MET A 46 6.06 23.04 20.21
CA MET A 46 4.91 22.69 19.39
C MET A 46 5.32 21.62 18.37
N ASN A 47 4.49 20.59 18.26
CA ASN A 47 4.59 19.67 17.15
C ASN A 47 3.62 20.12 16.05
N TYR A 48 4.12 20.21 14.83
CA TYR A 48 3.26 20.43 13.67
C TYR A 48 3.51 19.37 12.59
N VAL A 49 2.48 19.14 11.82
CA VAL A 49 2.46 18.14 10.77
C VAL A 49 2.22 18.83 9.44
N LYS A 50 3.03 18.51 8.46
CA LYS A 50 2.76 18.85 7.07
C LYS A 50 2.12 17.66 6.40
N ALA A 51 0.91 17.84 5.90
CA ALA A 51 0.18 16.82 5.18
C ALA A 51 -0.15 17.29 3.76
N ARG A 52 0.04 16.40 2.79
CA ARG A 52 -0.40 16.61 1.42
C ARG A 52 -1.82 16.11 1.26
N VAL A 53 -2.72 16.97 0.82
CA VAL A 53 -4.12 16.61 0.54
C VAL A 53 -4.17 15.61 -0.63
N ILE A 54 -4.90 14.52 -0.45
CA ILE A 54 -5.17 13.51 -1.48
C ILE A 54 -6.54 13.75 -2.09
N CYS A 55 -7.57 13.82 -1.25
CA CYS A 55 -8.93 14.07 -1.72
C CYS A 55 -9.76 14.78 -0.66
N ASN A 56 -10.91 15.30 -1.09
CA ASN A 56 -11.94 15.87 -0.23
C ASN A 56 -13.30 15.36 -0.72
N THR A 57 -14.19 15.00 0.19
CA THR A 57 -15.51 14.42 -0.13
C THR A 57 -16.40 15.32 -0.97
N GLU A 58 -16.20 16.63 -0.92
CA GLU A 58 -16.97 17.66 -1.65
C GLU A 58 -16.13 18.37 -2.72
N ASN A 59 -14.94 17.83 -3.06
CA ASN A 59 -13.98 18.44 -3.98
C ASN A 59 -13.55 19.86 -3.57
N ILE A 60 -13.48 20.13 -2.28
CA ILE A 60 -13.04 21.43 -1.74
C ILE A 60 -11.55 21.33 -1.40
N TYR A 61 -10.72 22.03 -2.17
CA TYR A 61 -9.26 22.01 -2.02
C TYR A 61 -8.70 23.28 -1.39
N THR A 62 -9.47 23.92 -0.54
CA THR A 62 -9.01 25.04 0.28
C THR A 62 -8.34 24.54 1.56
N PRO A 63 -7.47 25.33 2.20
CA PRO A 63 -6.92 24.99 3.50
C PRO A 63 -8.02 24.68 4.52
N VAL A 64 -7.75 23.69 5.37
CA VAL A 64 -8.67 23.34 6.46
C VAL A 64 -8.71 24.49 7.46
N LEU A 65 -9.89 24.86 7.91
CA LEU A 65 -10.09 25.92 8.89
C LEU A 65 -9.53 25.52 10.26
N ASP A 66 -9.11 26.53 11.02
CA ASP A 66 -8.66 26.35 12.40
C ASP A 66 -9.68 25.64 13.28
N SER A 67 -9.21 24.96 14.30
CA SER A 67 -10.05 24.28 15.30
C SER A 67 -10.90 23.13 14.75
N ARG A 68 -10.54 22.57 13.60
CA ARG A 68 -11.18 21.36 13.08
C ARG A 68 -10.52 20.11 13.67
N GLN A 69 -11.36 19.10 13.90
CA GLN A 69 -10.87 17.82 14.41
C GLN A 69 -10.00 17.12 13.36
N VAL A 70 -8.88 16.55 13.82
CA VAL A 70 -7.99 15.72 13.03
C VAL A 70 -7.94 14.33 13.68
N SER A 71 -8.09 13.30 12.88
CA SER A 71 -8.03 11.91 13.32
C SER A 71 -7.19 11.07 12.36
N LEU A 72 -6.71 9.93 12.83
CA LEU A 72 -6.13 8.92 11.95
C LEU A 72 -7.27 8.27 11.14
N CYS A 73 -6.97 7.99 9.86
CA CYS A 73 -7.90 7.30 8.98
C CYS A 73 -8.16 5.87 9.43
N ASP A 74 -9.39 5.45 9.36
CA ASP A 74 -9.78 4.05 9.44
C ASP A 74 -9.70 3.36 8.05
N GLU A 75 -10.11 2.10 7.97
CA GLU A 75 -10.10 1.35 6.71
C GLU A 75 -11.00 1.98 5.64
N ASN A 76 -12.17 2.47 6.00
CA ASN A 76 -13.12 3.09 5.06
C ASN A 76 -12.61 4.45 4.57
N ASP A 77 -12.00 5.21 5.46
CA ASP A 77 -11.37 6.48 5.13
C ASP A 77 -10.26 6.29 4.09
N VAL A 78 -9.40 5.25 4.28
CA VAL A 78 -8.33 4.95 3.33
C VAL A 78 -8.90 4.49 1.98
N ARG A 79 -9.93 3.65 1.98
CA ARG A 79 -10.61 3.23 0.74
C ARG A 79 -11.16 4.43 -0.02
N THR A 80 -11.85 5.32 0.67
CA THR A 80 -12.41 6.55 0.10
C THR A 80 -11.31 7.47 -0.43
N ALA A 81 -10.27 7.71 0.37
CA ALA A 81 -9.18 8.60 0.00
C ALA A 81 -8.42 8.14 -1.27
N LEU A 82 -8.34 6.84 -1.49
CA LEU A 82 -7.61 6.25 -2.60
C LEU A 82 -8.51 5.82 -3.78
N GLY A 83 -9.82 6.02 -3.69
CA GLY A 83 -10.77 5.56 -4.71
C GLY A 83 -10.78 4.02 -4.86
N LEU A 84 -10.59 3.29 -3.78
CA LEU A 84 -10.54 1.81 -3.76
C LEU A 84 -11.88 1.19 -3.35
N THR A 85 -12.97 1.90 -3.50
CA THR A 85 -14.31 1.38 -3.21
C THR A 85 -14.72 0.39 -4.31
N GLU A 86 -15.06 -0.83 -3.92
CA GLU A 86 -15.35 -1.93 -4.85
C GLU A 86 -16.44 -1.58 -5.87
N ASN A 87 -17.41 -0.75 -5.48
CA ASN A 87 -18.51 -0.33 -6.35
C ASN A 87 -18.11 0.72 -7.40
N GLU A 88 -16.95 1.34 -7.26
CA GLU A 88 -16.49 2.40 -8.18
C GLU A 88 -15.49 1.89 -9.21
N VAL A 89 -14.83 0.75 -8.93
CA VAL A 89 -13.86 0.16 -9.84
C VAL A 89 -14.58 -0.76 -10.83
N LYS A 90 -14.62 -0.35 -12.09
CA LYS A 90 -15.10 -1.21 -13.18
C LYS A 90 -14.12 -2.37 -13.39
N ASN A 91 -14.63 -3.56 -13.68
CA ASN A 91 -13.82 -4.77 -13.92
C ASN A 91 -12.76 -5.00 -12.82
N PRO A 92 -13.17 -5.17 -11.56
CA PRO A 92 -12.24 -5.21 -10.43
C PRO A 92 -11.29 -6.41 -10.53
N LEU A 93 -9.99 -6.16 -10.31
CA LEU A 93 -8.96 -7.17 -10.14
C LEU A 93 -8.25 -6.91 -8.81
N VAL A 94 -8.18 -7.92 -7.97
CA VAL A 94 -7.45 -7.85 -6.69
C VAL A 94 -5.95 -7.87 -6.96
N CYS A 95 -5.26 -6.82 -6.52
CA CYS A 95 -3.82 -6.63 -6.73
C CYS A 95 -3.00 -6.73 -5.44
N GLY A 96 -3.62 -7.03 -4.31
CA GLY A 96 -2.97 -7.14 -3.01
C GLY A 96 -3.69 -6.34 -1.94
N TYR A 97 -2.94 -5.91 -0.94
CA TYR A 97 -3.45 -5.04 0.12
C TYR A 97 -2.40 -4.01 0.57
N LEU A 98 -2.89 -2.89 1.08
CA LEU A 98 -2.10 -1.92 1.83
C LEU A 98 -2.21 -2.23 3.32
N GLU A 99 -1.09 -2.34 3.99
CA GLU A 99 -1.02 -2.45 5.44
C GLU A 99 -0.59 -1.10 6.01
N MET A 100 -1.44 -0.49 6.82
CA MET A 100 -1.16 0.78 7.47
C MET A 100 -1.18 0.57 8.98
N TYR A 101 -0.36 1.37 9.67
CA TYR A 101 -0.12 1.28 11.10
C TYR A 101 0.50 -0.07 11.51
N LYS A 102 0.85 -0.22 12.77
CA LYS A 102 1.43 -1.44 13.33
C LYS A 102 0.75 -1.79 14.67
N GLY A 103 0.84 -3.07 15.05
CA GLY A 103 0.27 -3.55 16.30
C GLY A 103 -1.25 -3.67 16.26
N GLU A 104 -1.91 -3.36 17.36
CA GLU A 104 -3.37 -3.52 17.51
C GLU A 104 -4.20 -2.62 16.61
N ASN A 105 -3.62 -1.51 16.15
CA ASN A 105 -4.27 -0.56 15.25
C ASN A 105 -3.94 -0.80 13.77
N ALA A 106 -3.32 -1.94 13.44
CA ALA A 106 -3.01 -2.28 12.05
C ALA A 106 -4.31 -2.46 11.25
N ILE A 107 -4.38 -1.75 10.13
CA ILE A 107 -5.47 -1.90 9.17
C ILE A 107 -4.93 -2.45 7.85
N LYS A 108 -5.74 -3.25 7.18
CA LYS A 108 -5.44 -3.80 5.87
C LYS A 108 -6.52 -3.41 4.88
N VAL A 109 -6.14 -2.69 3.86
CA VAL A 109 -7.06 -2.23 2.82
C VAL A 109 -6.77 -3.00 1.54
N LYS A 110 -7.76 -3.73 1.04
CA LYS A 110 -7.66 -4.45 -0.23
C LYS A 110 -7.43 -3.46 -1.38
N VAL A 111 -6.41 -3.71 -2.19
CA VAL A 111 -6.12 -2.94 -3.40
C VAL A 111 -6.80 -3.61 -4.58
N ILE A 112 -7.75 -2.90 -5.17
CA ILE A 112 -8.51 -3.35 -6.33
C ILE A 112 -8.28 -2.34 -7.45
N LEU A 113 -7.85 -2.83 -8.60
CA LEU A 113 -7.62 -2.02 -9.78
C LEU A 113 -8.52 -2.48 -10.92
N ASN A 114 -8.76 -1.59 -11.88
CA ASN A 114 -9.50 -1.97 -13.07
C ASN A 114 -8.64 -2.85 -13.97
N SER A 115 -9.06 -4.10 -14.19
CA SER A 115 -8.33 -5.08 -14.99
C SER A 115 -8.08 -4.64 -16.42
N HIS A 116 -8.94 -3.81 -17.01
CA HIS A 116 -8.77 -3.32 -18.38
C HIS A 116 -7.52 -2.45 -18.56
N PHE A 117 -7.06 -1.77 -17.51
CA PHE A 117 -5.80 -1.02 -17.55
C PHE A 117 -4.56 -1.89 -17.30
N LEU A 118 -4.74 -3.07 -16.72
CA LEU A 118 -3.65 -3.98 -16.38
C LEU A 118 -3.41 -5.04 -17.46
N ILE A 119 -4.50 -5.64 -17.94
CA ILE A 119 -4.48 -6.79 -18.86
C ILE A 119 -5.54 -6.68 -19.98
N GLY A 120 -6.18 -5.53 -20.10
CA GLY A 120 -7.33 -5.34 -20.98
C GLY A 120 -6.97 -5.39 -22.46
N PRO A 121 -8.02 -5.28 -23.34
CA PRO A 121 -7.87 -5.51 -24.78
C PRO A 121 -6.99 -4.47 -25.50
N ASP A 122 -6.86 -3.27 -24.94
CA ASP A 122 -6.23 -2.13 -25.62
C ASP A 122 -4.92 -1.69 -24.93
N GLY A 123 -3.82 -2.38 -25.22
CA GLY A 123 -2.49 -1.88 -24.90
C GLY A 123 -2.14 -1.79 -23.41
N ALA A 124 -2.77 -2.60 -22.59
CA ALA A 124 -2.46 -2.67 -21.16
C ALA A 124 -1.02 -3.13 -20.92
N HIS A 125 -0.40 -2.57 -19.88
CA HIS A 125 0.98 -2.86 -19.54
C HIS A 125 1.21 -2.82 -18.02
N ILE A 126 1.89 -3.85 -17.50
CA ILE A 126 2.32 -3.90 -16.10
C ILE A 126 3.84 -4.04 -16.06
N ASN A 127 4.50 -3.19 -15.30
CA ASN A 127 5.91 -3.32 -14.98
C ASN A 127 6.08 -3.64 -13.49
N VAL A 128 6.70 -4.78 -13.18
CA VAL A 128 7.02 -5.21 -11.81
C VAL A 128 8.50 -5.03 -11.57
N SER A 129 8.85 -4.01 -10.79
CA SER A 129 10.24 -3.69 -10.42
C SER A 129 10.50 -4.04 -8.97
N GLY A 130 11.73 -4.44 -8.66
CA GLY A 130 12.12 -4.76 -7.28
C GLY A 130 13.59 -5.15 -7.17
N ILE A 131 14.08 -5.23 -5.94
CA ILE A 131 15.47 -5.61 -5.64
C ILE A 131 15.70 -7.07 -6.09
N SER A 132 16.84 -7.32 -6.75
CA SER A 132 17.24 -8.66 -7.15
C SER A 132 17.56 -9.53 -5.94
N GLY A 133 17.22 -10.82 -6.01
CA GLY A 133 17.56 -11.81 -4.98
C GLY A 133 16.48 -12.11 -3.94
N LEU A 134 15.41 -11.30 -3.85
CA LEU A 134 14.34 -11.52 -2.89
C LEU A 134 13.12 -12.27 -3.45
N ALA A 135 13.20 -12.80 -4.66
CA ALA A 135 12.09 -13.47 -5.38
C ALA A 135 10.77 -12.65 -5.47
N ALA A 136 10.70 -11.49 -4.85
CA ALA A 136 9.50 -10.67 -4.71
C ALA A 136 8.84 -10.33 -6.05
N LYS A 137 9.62 -10.10 -7.10
CA LYS A 137 9.10 -9.80 -8.46
C LYS A 137 8.33 -10.99 -9.03
N THR A 138 8.96 -12.16 -9.04
CA THR A 138 8.37 -13.40 -9.58
C THR A 138 7.15 -13.80 -8.76
N SER A 139 7.27 -13.79 -7.43
CA SER A 139 6.16 -14.14 -6.52
C SER A 139 4.96 -13.22 -6.71
N TYR A 140 5.19 -11.90 -6.82
CA TYR A 140 4.09 -10.96 -7.05
C TYR A 140 3.47 -11.12 -8.44
N SER A 141 4.28 -11.38 -9.46
CA SER A 141 3.77 -11.66 -10.81
C SER A 141 2.91 -12.94 -10.83
N MET A 142 3.34 -14.00 -10.12
CA MET A 142 2.55 -15.23 -10.00
C MET A 142 1.25 -15.00 -9.23
N PHE A 143 1.28 -14.21 -8.17
CA PHE A 143 0.09 -13.78 -7.45
C PHE A 143 -0.91 -13.07 -8.39
N LEU A 144 -0.44 -12.10 -9.19
CA LEU A 144 -1.31 -11.40 -10.14
C LEU A 144 -1.89 -12.34 -11.20
N LEU A 145 -1.09 -13.25 -11.76
CA LEU A 145 -1.58 -14.24 -12.74
C LEU A 145 -2.64 -15.16 -12.12
N ASN A 146 -2.45 -15.57 -10.88
CA ASN A 146 -3.44 -16.36 -10.16
C ASN A 146 -4.74 -15.57 -9.94
N ALA A 147 -4.65 -14.30 -9.50
CA ALA A 147 -5.80 -13.43 -9.35
C ALA A 147 -6.56 -13.22 -10.68
N VAL A 148 -5.83 -13.05 -11.78
CA VAL A 148 -6.41 -12.96 -13.13
C VAL A 148 -7.11 -14.25 -13.52
N GLN A 149 -6.45 -15.41 -13.33
CA GLN A 149 -7.05 -16.71 -13.63
C GLN A 149 -8.37 -16.90 -12.90
N GLN A 150 -8.39 -16.61 -11.60
CA GLN A 150 -9.60 -16.78 -10.78
C GLN A 150 -10.71 -15.83 -11.22
N LYS A 151 -10.38 -14.56 -11.53
CA LYS A 151 -11.35 -13.60 -12.07
C LYS A 151 -12.02 -14.12 -13.33
N PHE A 152 -11.25 -14.54 -14.31
CA PHE A 152 -11.78 -15.00 -15.60
C PHE A 152 -12.43 -16.39 -15.55
N ARG A 153 -12.11 -17.20 -14.55
CA ARG A 153 -12.84 -18.46 -14.31
C ARG A 153 -14.25 -18.21 -13.79
N LEU A 154 -14.46 -17.12 -13.04
CA LEU A 154 -15.77 -16.73 -12.51
C LEU A 154 -16.60 -15.93 -13.53
N ASP A 155 -15.94 -15.33 -14.50
CA ASP A 155 -16.57 -14.58 -15.58
C ASP A 155 -16.77 -15.51 -16.77
N SER A 156 -18.02 -15.84 -17.08
CA SER A 156 -18.33 -16.77 -18.18
C SER A 156 -18.20 -16.15 -19.59
N GLU A 157 -18.09 -14.84 -19.69
CA GLU A 157 -18.06 -14.11 -20.96
C GLU A 157 -16.63 -13.86 -21.48
N GLU A 158 -15.64 -13.87 -20.58
CA GLU A 158 -14.25 -13.56 -20.92
C GLU A 158 -13.30 -14.70 -20.54
N THR A 159 -12.26 -14.90 -21.34
CA THR A 159 -11.19 -15.87 -21.07
C THR A 159 -9.84 -15.21 -21.18
N ALA A 160 -8.87 -15.68 -20.38
CA ALA A 160 -7.49 -15.22 -20.44
C ALA A 160 -6.54 -16.38 -20.76
N ALA A 161 -5.58 -16.13 -21.63
CA ALA A 161 -4.46 -17.03 -21.89
C ALA A 161 -3.14 -16.34 -21.54
N PHE A 162 -2.25 -17.08 -20.88
CA PHE A 162 -0.94 -16.58 -20.47
C PHE A 162 0.16 -17.23 -21.30
N VAL A 163 1.11 -16.44 -21.78
CA VAL A 163 2.34 -16.94 -22.39
C VAL A 163 3.50 -16.47 -21.53
N LEU A 164 4.17 -17.40 -20.87
CA LEU A 164 5.25 -17.13 -19.92
C LEU A 164 6.60 -17.54 -20.51
N PHE A 165 7.53 -16.58 -20.59
CA PHE A 165 8.89 -16.85 -21.03
C PHE A 165 9.80 -17.08 -19.83
N ASN A 166 10.23 -18.32 -19.61
CA ASN A 166 11.16 -18.67 -18.53
C ASN A 166 12.60 -18.47 -19.02
N VAL A 167 13.24 -17.42 -18.55
CA VAL A 167 14.60 -17.04 -18.93
C VAL A 167 15.64 -17.52 -17.90
N LYS A 168 15.21 -17.80 -16.68
CA LYS A 168 16.11 -18.16 -15.57
C LYS A 168 15.65 -19.44 -14.85
N GLY A 169 16.49 -20.46 -14.91
CA GLY A 169 16.39 -21.64 -14.07
C GLY A 169 15.04 -22.36 -14.15
N ARG A 170 14.54 -22.79 -13.00
CA ARG A 170 13.32 -23.62 -12.88
C ARG A 170 12.13 -22.90 -12.26
N ASP A 171 12.20 -21.59 -12.09
CA ASP A 171 11.25 -20.80 -11.31
C ASP A 171 9.78 -20.90 -11.79
N LEU A 172 9.59 -21.16 -13.09
CA LEU A 172 8.27 -21.28 -13.68
C LEU A 172 7.89 -22.72 -14.11
N MET A 173 8.63 -23.71 -13.65
CA MET A 173 8.43 -25.10 -14.11
C MET A 173 7.49 -25.93 -13.24
N ALA A 174 6.91 -25.35 -12.20
CA ALA A 174 5.99 -26.01 -11.28
C ALA A 174 4.79 -25.10 -10.97
N ILE A 175 4.41 -24.25 -11.91
CA ILE A 175 3.31 -23.28 -11.72
C ILE A 175 1.93 -23.96 -11.72
N ASP A 176 1.83 -25.18 -12.19
CA ASP A 176 0.67 -26.07 -12.16
C ASP A 176 0.65 -27.03 -10.96
N GLU A 177 1.66 -26.96 -10.09
CA GLU A 177 1.72 -27.76 -8.88
C GLU A 177 1.26 -26.97 -7.66
N PRO A 178 0.51 -27.59 -6.72
CA PRO A 178 0.11 -26.93 -5.49
C PRO A 178 1.32 -26.54 -4.64
N ASN A 179 1.34 -25.33 -4.09
CA ASN A 179 2.36 -24.93 -3.14
C ASN A 179 2.08 -25.57 -1.76
N ILE A 180 2.81 -26.65 -1.45
CA ILE A 180 2.68 -27.38 -0.19
C ILE A 180 3.35 -26.68 1.00
N GLU A 181 4.24 -25.71 0.73
CA GLU A 181 4.99 -24.97 1.75
C GLU A 181 4.31 -23.66 2.16
N ILE A 182 3.15 -23.35 1.61
CA ILE A 182 2.44 -22.11 1.95
C ILE A 182 2.02 -22.08 3.43
N SER A 183 2.39 -21.02 4.12
CA SER A 183 2.05 -20.86 5.54
C SER A 183 0.54 -20.61 5.75
N ASP A 184 0.03 -20.97 6.92
CA ASP A 184 -1.37 -20.69 7.26
C ASP A 184 -1.66 -19.19 7.33
N LYS A 185 -0.64 -18.37 7.64
CA LYS A 185 -0.73 -16.91 7.57
C LYS A 185 -0.99 -16.44 6.14
N ASP A 186 -0.27 -17.00 5.18
CA ASP A 186 -0.42 -16.61 3.77
C ASP A 186 -1.75 -17.11 3.19
N LYS A 187 -2.19 -18.34 3.55
CA LYS A 187 -3.52 -18.83 3.19
C LYS A 187 -4.63 -17.89 3.68
N LYS A 188 -4.49 -17.40 4.93
CA LYS A 188 -5.44 -16.44 5.48
C LYS A 188 -5.46 -15.14 4.68
N ILE A 189 -4.31 -14.64 4.22
CA ILE A 189 -4.23 -13.44 3.37
C ILE A 189 -4.96 -13.65 2.04
N TYR A 190 -4.77 -14.81 1.38
CA TYR A 190 -5.51 -15.14 0.16
C TYR A 190 -7.02 -15.12 0.41
N TYR A 191 -7.47 -15.76 1.48
CA TYR A 191 -8.87 -15.78 1.85
C TYR A 191 -9.43 -14.37 2.13
N GLU A 192 -8.70 -13.53 2.89
CA GLU A 192 -9.06 -12.13 3.16
C GLU A 192 -9.17 -11.31 1.86
N LEU A 193 -8.36 -11.64 0.85
CA LEU A 193 -8.43 -11.04 -0.47
C LEU A 193 -9.57 -11.56 -1.34
N GLY A 194 -10.25 -12.63 -0.92
CA GLY A 194 -11.27 -13.32 -1.70
C GLY A 194 -10.69 -14.20 -2.81
N LEU A 195 -9.45 -14.68 -2.62
CA LEU A 195 -8.76 -15.57 -3.55
C LEU A 195 -8.56 -16.96 -2.92
N GLU A 196 -8.56 -17.97 -3.76
CA GLU A 196 -8.17 -19.33 -3.38
C GLU A 196 -6.65 -19.55 -3.57
N VAL A 197 -6.08 -20.41 -2.73
CA VAL A 197 -4.70 -20.86 -2.92
C VAL A 197 -4.72 -22.06 -3.86
N GLU A 198 -4.53 -21.79 -5.12
CA GLU A 198 -4.54 -22.80 -6.16
C GLU A 198 -3.42 -22.58 -7.18
N PRO A 199 -2.95 -23.62 -7.86
CA PRO A 199 -1.99 -23.48 -8.95
C PRO A 199 -2.65 -22.89 -10.20
N LEU A 200 -1.83 -22.62 -11.22
CA LEU A 200 -2.37 -22.28 -12.54
C LEU A 200 -2.90 -23.54 -13.22
N HIS A 201 -4.06 -23.42 -13.87
CA HIS A 201 -4.72 -24.54 -14.56
C HIS A 201 -4.41 -24.55 -16.06
N ASN A 202 -4.54 -25.73 -16.68
CA ASN A 202 -4.37 -25.92 -18.12
C ASN A 202 -2.98 -25.47 -18.63
N VAL A 203 -1.94 -25.67 -17.85
CA VAL A 203 -0.57 -25.30 -18.20
C VAL A 203 -0.01 -26.27 -19.24
N ARG A 204 0.74 -25.74 -20.21
CA ARG A 204 1.52 -26.50 -21.17
C ARG A 204 2.93 -25.97 -21.22
N TYR A 205 3.92 -26.85 -21.09
CA TYR A 205 5.33 -26.52 -21.18
C TYR A 205 5.87 -26.80 -22.57
N TYR A 206 6.53 -25.82 -23.14
CA TYR A 206 7.21 -25.94 -24.42
C TYR A 206 8.70 -25.78 -24.22
N TYR A 207 9.48 -26.72 -24.76
CA TYR A 207 10.92 -26.71 -24.68
C TYR A 207 11.50 -26.48 -26.07
N LEU A 208 12.62 -25.73 -26.13
CA LEU A 208 13.37 -25.62 -27.35
C LEU A 208 13.94 -26.99 -27.69
N TYR A 209 13.75 -27.43 -28.91
CA TYR A 209 14.39 -28.65 -29.43
C TYR A 209 15.84 -28.30 -29.74
N GLY A 210 16.80 -28.96 -29.05
CA GLY A 210 18.24 -28.82 -29.24
C GLY A 210 18.84 -30.05 -29.96
#